data_a8db5f447acb16daca0895bb442a25a2
#
_entry.id   a8db5f447acb16daca0895bb442a25a2
#
_cell.length_a   1.000
_cell.length_b   1.000
_cell.length_c   1.000
_cell.angle_alpha   90.00
_cell.angle_beta   90.00
_cell.angle_gamma   90.00
#
_symmetry.space_group_name_H-M   'P 1'
#
loop_
_entity.id
_entity.type
_entity.pdbx_description
1 polymer ?
#
loop_
_entity_poly.entity_id
_entity_poly.type
_entity_poly.pdbx_seq_one_letter_code
_entity_poly.pdbx_strand_id
1 'polypeptide(L)'
;YGGNAGIRPDGHMTTTGVKAFDLFGSPTRALGTSFSTPWVARIAAELNFLLDGDFDPLLIKALMIHSAGYPAGDKMTMADKKKYMGFGMPKGTGDILYNSENEITLVLRDTLQKGMFIDILDFPFSESLIGTDGRYHGQITVTLVSSPILRASQAAEYCQSNINVAFGTMEDIKERDTTKRTVRNPYGAKNAKNIIQDSLYSSKVFDVLEGKTFGRERTLLKLGQKFYPVKKYAVNLDEMTESNRRNFLDGSRKWYMKVEGLFRDAVEREARDTGEVLEQEFCILLTIRDPDGKAPVYNEITQQLQQKGFVYSNVRLKNEIREHVHIEEDSIG
;
A
#
# COMPACT_ATOMS: atom_id res chain seq x y z
N TYR A 1 5.01 11.31 16.91
CA TYR A 1 4.95 12.77 17.08
C TYR A 1 6.34 13.37 17.11
N GLY A 2 6.90 13.64 15.94
CA GLY A 2 8.15 14.37 15.76
C GLY A 2 7.89 15.85 15.45
N GLY A 3 6.97 16.49 16.12
CA GLY A 3 6.74 17.92 15.95
C GLY A 3 7.85 18.76 16.56
N ASN A 4 8.08 19.96 16.03
CA ASN A 4 8.95 20.93 16.66
C ASN A 4 8.56 21.11 18.12
N ALA A 5 9.52 21.08 19.02
CA ALA A 5 9.31 21.37 20.43
C ALA A 5 8.70 22.78 20.58
N GLY A 6 7.38 22.83 20.66
CA GLY A 6 6.67 24.07 20.91
C GLY A 6 6.73 24.36 22.38
N ILE A 7 7.66 25.18 22.81
CA ILE A 7 7.55 25.86 24.10
C ILE A 7 6.48 26.94 23.90
N ARG A 8 5.39 26.86 24.67
CA ARG A 8 4.38 27.91 24.68
C ARG A 8 5.01 29.24 25.15
N PRO A 9 4.45 30.40 24.77
CA PRO A 9 4.93 31.69 25.24
C PRO A 9 4.93 31.81 26.79
N ASP A 10 4.14 31.00 27.47
CA ASP A 10 4.08 30.90 28.94
C ASP A 10 5.16 29.99 29.55
N GLY A 11 6.08 29.45 28.74
CA GLY A 11 7.16 28.58 29.17
C GLY A 11 6.75 27.12 29.45
N HIS A 12 5.47 26.77 29.28
CA HIS A 12 5.00 25.40 29.47
C HIS A 12 5.15 24.56 28.22
N MET A 13 5.57 23.31 28.39
CA MET A 13 5.63 22.34 27.28
C MET A 13 4.22 21.90 26.86
N THR A 14 4.04 21.65 25.56
CA THR A 14 2.76 21.18 25.03
C THR A 14 2.39 19.82 25.64
N THR A 15 1.10 19.59 25.88
CA THR A 15 0.58 18.35 26.45
C THR A 15 0.76 17.11 25.55
N THR A 16 1.16 17.30 24.29
CA THR A 16 1.35 16.26 23.27
C THR A 16 2.71 15.57 23.32
N GLY A 17 3.62 15.98 24.20
CA GLY A 17 4.93 15.35 24.36
C GLY A 17 4.88 13.95 24.94
N VAL A 18 5.86 13.12 24.59
CA VAL A 18 6.09 11.81 25.19
C VAL A 18 6.45 11.98 26.66
N LYS A 19 5.88 11.18 27.55
CA LYS A 19 6.27 11.16 28.96
C LYS A 19 7.73 10.73 29.08
N ALA A 20 8.53 11.52 29.77
CA ALA A 20 9.95 11.32 29.98
C ALA A 20 10.34 11.80 31.35
N PHE A 21 11.61 11.66 31.70
CA PHE A 21 12.20 12.25 32.91
C PHE A 21 13.25 13.29 32.52
N ASP A 22 13.35 14.35 33.25
CA ASP A 22 14.41 15.34 33.12
C ASP A 22 15.75 14.83 33.73
N LEU A 23 16.78 15.67 33.66
CA LEU A 23 18.10 15.33 34.20
C LEU A 23 18.12 15.15 35.72
N PHE A 24 17.08 15.57 36.40
CA PHE A 24 16.94 15.48 37.85
C PHE A 24 15.97 14.36 38.27
N GLY A 25 15.49 13.55 37.30
CA GLY A 25 14.56 12.48 37.56
C GLY A 25 13.11 12.90 37.74
N SER A 26 12.77 14.16 37.46
CA SER A 26 11.39 14.64 37.57
C SER A 26 10.60 14.29 36.31
N PRO A 27 9.31 13.93 36.43
CA PRO A 27 8.44 13.67 35.27
C PRO A 27 8.33 14.90 34.39
N THR A 28 8.61 14.74 33.11
CA THR A 28 8.51 15.80 32.11
C THR A 28 7.87 15.26 30.79
N ARG A 29 7.73 16.12 29.83
CA ARG A 29 7.28 15.75 28.48
C ARG A 29 8.28 16.25 27.44
N ALA A 30 8.72 15.33 26.60
CA ALA A 30 9.68 15.59 25.56
C ALA A 30 9.04 15.52 24.17
N LEU A 31 9.49 16.37 23.25
CA LEU A 31 9.08 16.41 21.85
C LEU A 31 10.31 16.24 20.98
N GLY A 32 10.17 15.45 19.93
CA GLY A 32 11.23 15.25 18.94
C GLY A 32 11.07 13.94 18.20
N THR A 33 11.57 13.89 16.96
CA THR A 33 11.64 12.66 16.16
C THR A 33 12.46 11.58 16.84
N SER A 34 13.43 11.97 17.68
CA SER A 34 14.23 11.04 18.50
C SER A 34 13.39 10.20 19.47
N PHE A 35 12.20 10.66 19.86
CA PHE A 35 11.29 9.91 20.71
C PHE A 35 10.29 9.07 19.94
N SER A 36 9.97 9.42 18.68
CA SER A 36 9.09 8.63 17.84
C SER A 36 9.84 7.52 17.10
N THR A 37 11.12 7.70 16.79
CA THR A 37 11.97 6.71 16.12
C THR A 37 12.03 5.37 16.86
N PRO A 38 12.30 5.30 18.19
CA PRO A 38 12.28 4.03 18.92
C PRO A 38 10.92 3.31 18.89
N TRP A 39 9.84 4.06 18.86
CA TRP A 39 8.48 3.51 18.73
C TRP A 39 8.28 2.78 17.41
N VAL A 40 8.69 3.41 16.33
CA VAL A 40 8.63 2.81 14.99
C VAL A 40 9.60 1.63 14.87
N ALA A 41 10.82 1.77 15.42
CA ALA A 41 11.81 0.70 15.46
C ALA A 41 11.31 -0.52 16.25
N ARG A 42 10.58 -0.31 17.34
CA ARG A 42 9.95 -1.40 18.12
C ARG A 42 8.95 -2.17 17.25
N ILE A 43 8.02 -1.47 16.56
CA ILE A 43 7.05 -2.11 15.66
C ILE A 43 7.77 -2.93 14.59
N ALA A 44 8.83 -2.38 13.99
CA ALA A 44 9.62 -3.10 12.98
C ALA A 44 10.29 -4.36 13.55
N ALA A 45 10.84 -4.29 14.75
CA ALA A 45 11.46 -5.42 15.42
C ALA A 45 10.44 -6.51 15.80
N GLU A 46 9.28 -6.11 16.33
CA GLU A 46 8.18 -7.02 16.63
C GLU A 46 7.65 -7.71 15.37
N LEU A 47 7.48 -6.97 14.27
CA LEU A 47 7.11 -7.56 12.97
C LEU A 47 8.15 -8.57 12.49
N ASN A 48 9.44 -8.22 12.57
CA ASN A 48 10.51 -9.14 12.20
C ASN A 48 10.48 -10.43 13.01
N PHE A 49 10.26 -10.32 14.31
CA PHE A 49 10.16 -11.49 15.20
C PHE A 49 8.94 -12.37 14.86
N LEU A 50 7.78 -11.76 14.61
CA LEU A 50 6.53 -12.46 14.29
C LEU A 50 6.49 -13.02 12.87
N LEU A 51 7.39 -12.59 11.98
CA LEU A 51 7.55 -13.10 10.62
C LEU A 51 8.67 -14.14 10.51
N ASP A 52 8.86 -14.94 11.55
CA ASP A 52 9.83 -16.06 11.64
C ASP A 52 11.33 -15.64 11.53
N GLY A 53 11.61 -14.37 11.73
CA GLY A 53 12.99 -13.87 11.83
C GLY A 53 13.76 -13.73 10.53
N ASP A 54 13.18 -14.10 9.40
CA ASP A 54 13.77 -13.81 8.08
C ASP A 54 13.61 -12.32 7.80
N PHE A 55 14.70 -11.57 7.98
CA PHE A 55 14.68 -10.11 7.86
C PHE A 55 14.41 -9.67 6.43
N ASP A 56 13.15 -9.32 6.13
CA ASP A 56 12.75 -8.67 4.89
C ASP A 56 12.39 -7.18 5.13
N PRO A 57 13.35 -6.27 4.91
CA PRO A 57 13.13 -4.85 5.17
C PRO A 57 12.08 -4.21 4.27
N LEU A 58 11.86 -4.75 3.06
CA LEU A 58 10.82 -4.24 2.15
C LEU A 58 9.44 -4.65 2.64
N LEU A 59 9.25 -5.89 3.09
CA LEU A 59 7.99 -6.37 3.63
C LEU A 59 7.63 -5.62 4.92
N ILE A 60 8.56 -5.52 5.87
CA ILE A 60 8.35 -4.80 7.13
C ILE A 60 7.97 -3.35 6.86
N LYS A 61 8.71 -2.66 5.99
CA LYS A 61 8.42 -1.28 5.60
C LYS A 61 7.06 -1.15 4.92
N ALA A 62 6.71 -2.09 4.03
CA ALA A 62 5.43 -2.11 3.35
C ALA A 62 4.28 -2.29 4.35
N LEU A 63 4.36 -3.24 5.28
CA LEU A 63 3.36 -3.50 6.33
C LEU A 63 3.13 -2.26 7.20
N MET A 64 4.19 -1.62 7.66
CA MET A 64 4.09 -0.41 8.48
C MET A 64 3.41 0.74 7.72
N ILE A 65 3.78 0.98 6.45
CA ILE A 65 3.18 2.02 5.62
C ILE A 65 1.74 1.69 5.26
N HIS A 66 1.47 0.43 4.95
CA HIS A 66 0.14 -0.04 4.58
C HIS A 66 -0.88 0.17 5.71
N SER A 67 -0.48 -0.13 6.93
CA SER A 67 -1.31 0.05 8.13
C SER A 67 -1.41 1.50 8.59
N ALA A 68 -0.46 2.37 8.19
CA ALA A 68 -0.40 3.74 8.66
C ALA A 68 -1.63 4.55 8.22
N GLY A 69 -2.11 5.38 9.12
CA GLY A 69 -3.26 6.25 8.88
C GLY A 69 -3.16 7.55 9.68
N TYR A 70 -4.03 8.47 9.36
CA TYR A 70 -4.10 9.75 10.06
C TYR A 70 -5.05 9.67 11.25
N PRO A 71 -4.75 10.39 12.34
CA PRO A 71 -5.64 10.46 13.48
C PRO A 71 -7.02 11.00 13.10
N ALA A 72 -8.07 10.43 13.67
CA ALA A 72 -9.42 10.95 13.50
C ALA A 72 -9.59 12.29 14.21
N GLY A 73 -10.44 13.17 13.66
CA GLY A 73 -10.86 14.40 14.34
C GLY A 73 -9.87 15.57 14.27
N ASP A 74 -8.78 15.48 13.51
CA ASP A 74 -7.96 16.65 13.26
C ASP A 74 -8.57 17.54 12.15
N LYS A 75 -8.28 18.84 12.23
CA LYS A 75 -8.75 19.84 11.27
C LYS A 75 -7.75 20.13 10.14
N MET A 76 -6.71 19.32 10.01
CA MET A 76 -5.68 19.52 8.99
C MET A 76 -6.18 19.11 7.61
N THR A 77 -5.83 19.89 6.59
CA THR A 77 -6.07 19.49 5.19
C THR A 77 -5.26 18.24 4.83
N MET A 78 -5.68 17.47 3.83
CA MET A 78 -4.90 16.31 3.35
C MET A 78 -3.51 16.70 2.86
N ALA A 79 -3.36 17.90 2.27
CA ALA A 79 -2.07 18.43 1.86
C ALA A 79 -1.14 18.66 3.06
N ASP A 80 -1.66 19.22 4.14
CA ASP A 80 -0.91 19.43 5.38
C ASP A 80 -0.59 18.11 6.07
N LYS A 81 -1.53 17.17 6.13
CA LYS A 81 -1.28 15.81 6.65
C LYS A 81 -0.13 15.15 5.92
N LYS A 82 -0.13 15.15 4.59
CA LYS A 82 0.98 14.62 3.79
C LYS A 82 2.30 15.33 4.06
N LYS A 83 2.28 16.65 4.19
CA LYS A 83 3.48 17.47 4.42
C LYS A 83 4.09 17.23 5.80
N TYR A 84 3.27 17.13 6.85
CA TYR A 84 3.73 17.10 8.22
C TYR A 84 3.72 15.71 8.85
N MET A 85 2.90 14.78 8.34
CA MET A 85 2.71 13.44 8.90
C MET A 85 3.12 12.32 7.94
N GLY A 86 3.48 12.62 6.68
CA GLY A 86 3.87 11.64 5.67
C GLY A 86 2.75 10.63 5.40
N PHE A 87 3.01 9.33 5.65
CA PHE A 87 2.00 8.26 5.53
C PHE A 87 1.09 8.14 6.75
N GLY A 88 1.31 8.93 7.81
CA GLY A 88 0.60 8.82 9.06
C GLY A 88 1.31 7.94 10.09
N MET A 89 0.56 7.48 11.07
CA MET A 89 1.05 6.64 12.17
C MET A 89 0.74 5.17 11.88
N PRO A 90 1.75 4.27 11.93
CA PRO A 90 1.52 2.84 11.78
C PRO A 90 0.68 2.32 12.96
N LYS A 91 -0.09 1.28 12.71
CA LYS A 91 -0.82 0.55 13.75
C LYS A 91 0.13 -0.31 14.59
N GLY A 92 -0.36 -0.85 15.69
CA GLY A 92 0.34 -1.89 16.44
C GLY A 92 0.48 -3.19 15.65
N THR A 93 1.43 -4.02 16.01
CA THR A 93 1.76 -5.28 15.31
C THR A 93 0.56 -6.22 15.18
N GLY A 94 -0.23 -6.37 16.23
CA GLY A 94 -1.45 -7.19 16.20
C GLY A 94 -2.44 -6.74 15.12
N ASP A 95 -2.70 -5.42 15.04
CA ASP A 95 -3.59 -4.86 14.01
C ASP A 95 -2.99 -4.95 12.60
N ILE A 96 -1.66 -4.84 12.47
CA ILE A 96 -0.97 -4.97 11.18
C ILE A 96 -1.13 -6.38 10.62
N LEU A 97 -1.02 -7.39 11.47
CA LEU A 97 -1.05 -8.79 11.08
C LEU A 97 -2.45 -9.42 11.10
N TYR A 98 -3.45 -8.65 11.55
CA TYR A 98 -4.83 -9.13 11.63
C TYR A 98 -5.58 -8.99 10.31
N ASN A 99 -6.32 -10.03 9.92
CA ASN A 99 -7.37 -9.99 8.90
C ASN A 99 -8.70 -10.34 9.56
N SER A 100 -9.73 -9.54 9.29
CA SER A 100 -11.11 -9.93 9.62
C SER A 100 -11.71 -10.81 8.53
N GLU A 101 -12.87 -11.39 8.78
CA GLU A 101 -13.62 -12.15 7.75
C GLU A 101 -13.98 -11.28 6.53
N ASN A 102 -14.09 -9.97 6.75
CA ASN A 102 -14.53 -8.99 5.76
C ASN A 102 -13.39 -8.28 5.04
N GLU A 103 -12.14 -8.71 5.27
CA GLU A 103 -10.98 -8.18 4.57
C GLU A 103 -9.91 -9.23 4.34
N ILE A 104 -9.15 -9.05 3.28
CA ILE A 104 -7.94 -9.83 3.00
C ILE A 104 -6.81 -8.92 2.56
N THR A 105 -5.61 -9.16 3.09
CA THR A 105 -4.38 -8.51 2.62
C THR A 105 -3.51 -9.54 1.91
N LEU A 106 -3.21 -9.27 0.64
CA LEU A 106 -2.35 -10.09 -0.20
C LEU A 106 -0.97 -9.45 -0.30
N VAL A 107 0.07 -10.28 -0.26
CA VAL A 107 1.47 -9.86 -0.38
C VAL A 107 2.04 -10.40 -1.68
N LEU A 108 2.60 -9.50 -2.51
CA LEU A 108 3.41 -9.85 -3.67
C LEU A 108 4.83 -9.32 -3.45
N ARG A 109 5.77 -10.22 -3.23
CA ARG A 109 7.20 -9.92 -3.01
C ARG A 109 8.01 -10.58 -4.11
N ASP A 110 8.71 -9.78 -4.90
CA ASP A 110 9.47 -10.29 -6.04
C ASP A 110 10.59 -9.34 -6.46
N THR A 111 11.37 -9.76 -7.44
CA THR A 111 12.41 -8.98 -8.12
C THR A 111 12.05 -8.85 -9.60
N LEU A 112 12.06 -7.64 -10.12
CA LEU A 112 11.71 -7.38 -11.51
C LEU A 112 12.95 -6.92 -12.29
N GLN A 113 13.30 -7.69 -13.31
CA GLN A 113 14.39 -7.36 -14.21
C GLN A 113 13.95 -6.38 -15.29
N LYS A 114 14.90 -5.64 -15.83
CA LYS A 114 14.68 -4.74 -16.96
C LYS A 114 13.97 -5.45 -18.13
N GLY A 115 12.91 -4.83 -18.62
CA GLY A 115 12.11 -5.36 -19.74
C GLY A 115 11.11 -6.43 -19.36
N MET A 116 11.11 -6.86 -18.09
CA MET A 116 10.12 -7.79 -17.56
C MET A 116 8.93 -7.04 -16.95
N PHE A 117 7.79 -7.70 -16.92
CA PHE A 117 6.58 -7.23 -16.25
C PHE A 117 5.81 -8.42 -15.70
N ILE A 118 4.97 -8.17 -14.71
CA ILE A 118 4.06 -9.16 -14.14
C ILE A 118 2.64 -8.73 -14.49
N ASP A 119 1.91 -9.57 -15.21
CA ASP A 119 0.49 -9.40 -15.50
C ASP A 119 -0.31 -10.51 -14.84
N ILE A 120 -1.15 -10.13 -13.86
CA ILE A 120 -2.11 -11.03 -13.25
C ILE A 120 -3.48 -10.67 -13.82
N LEU A 121 -3.92 -11.45 -14.80
CA LEU A 121 -5.24 -11.32 -15.41
C LEU A 121 -6.25 -12.15 -14.63
N ASP A 122 -7.49 -11.71 -14.57
CA ASP A 122 -8.54 -12.35 -13.78
C ASP A 122 -8.12 -12.47 -12.29
N PHE A 123 -7.65 -11.34 -11.74
CA PHE A 123 -7.23 -11.24 -10.35
C PHE A 123 -8.41 -11.58 -9.42
N PRO A 124 -8.22 -12.38 -8.36
CA PRO A 124 -9.28 -12.77 -7.44
C PRO A 124 -9.94 -11.56 -6.78
N PHE A 125 -11.28 -11.54 -6.80
CA PHE A 125 -12.06 -10.49 -6.16
C PHE A 125 -13.36 -11.08 -5.61
N SER A 126 -13.86 -10.60 -4.47
CA SER A 126 -15.05 -11.14 -3.83
C SER A 126 -16.31 -10.84 -4.65
N GLU A 127 -17.07 -11.89 -4.99
CA GLU A 127 -18.36 -11.78 -5.70
C GLU A 127 -19.44 -11.16 -4.81
N SER A 128 -19.37 -11.38 -3.50
CA SER A 128 -20.25 -10.74 -2.51
C SER A 128 -20.08 -9.21 -2.43
N LEU A 129 -19.03 -8.67 -3.03
CA LEU A 129 -18.85 -7.23 -3.20
C LEU A 129 -19.52 -6.69 -4.47
N ILE A 130 -20.26 -7.51 -5.23
CA ILE A 130 -21.12 -7.01 -6.30
C ILE A 130 -22.49 -6.70 -5.71
N GLY A 131 -22.85 -5.41 -5.69
CA GLY A 131 -24.12 -4.94 -5.14
C GLY A 131 -25.32 -5.27 -6.03
N THR A 132 -26.49 -4.94 -5.54
CA THR A 132 -27.76 -5.09 -6.28
C THR A 132 -27.85 -4.19 -7.51
N ASP A 133 -26.99 -3.18 -7.59
CA ASP A 133 -26.80 -2.31 -8.77
C ASP A 133 -25.92 -2.95 -9.86
N GLY A 134 -25.45 -4.17 -9.64
CA GLY A 134 -24.57 -4.91 -10.56
C GLY A 134 -23.14 -4.40 -10.61
N ARG A 135 -22.68 -3.65 -9.61
CA ARG A 135 -21.35 -3.04 -9.58
C ARG A 135 -20.53 -3.52 -8.39
N TYR A 136 -19.21 -3.44 -8.54
CA TYR A 136 -18.29 -3.68 -7.44
C TYR A 136 -18.36 -2.57 -6.40
N HIS A 137 -18.37 -2.96 -5.14
CA HIS A 137 -18.34 -2.14 -3.94
C HIS A 137 -17.10 -2.46 -3.11
N GLY A 138 -16.92 -1.72 -2.02
CA GLY A 138 -15.86 -1.97 -1.04
C GLY A 138 -14.68 -1.02 -1.13
N GLN A 139 -13.66 -1.31 -0.36
CA GLN A 139 -12.45 -0.50 -0.24
C GLN A 139 -11.21 -1.29 -0.67
N ILE A 140 -10.35 -0.63 -1.43
CA ILE A 140 -9.08 -1.19 -1.91
C ILE A 140 -7.94 -0.31 -1.41
N THR A 141 -6.93 -0.93 -0.80
CA THR A 141 -5.69 -0.26 -0.43
C THR A 141 -4.52 -0.98 -1.09
N VAL A 142 -3.69 -0.25 -1.83
CA VAL A 142 -2.47 -0.76 -2.46
C VAL A 142 -1.27 -0.01 -1.91
N THR A 143 -0.28 -0.72 -1.40
CA THR A 143 1.01 -0.14 -0.99
C THR A 143 2.12 -0.84 -1.74
N LEU A 144 2.98 -0.07 -2.39
CA LEU A 144 4.16 -0.55 -3.07
C LEU A 144 5.40 0.06 -2.43
N VAL A 145 6.34 -0.79 -2.07
CA VAL A 145 7.69 -0.39 -1.63
C VAL A 145 8.70 -1.08 -2.52
N SER A 146 9.68 -0.35 -3.03
CA SER A 146 10.74 -0.90 -3.85
C SER A 146 12.12 -0.40 -3.40
N SER A 147 13.17 -1.15 -3.76
CA SER A 147 14.57 -0.79 -3.54
C SER A 147 15.15 -0.26 -4.84
N PRO A 148 15.16 1.08 -5.08
CA PRO A 148 15.60 1.62 -6.35
C PRO A 148 17.12 1.62 -6.49
N ILE A 149 17.59 1.56 -7.73
CA ILE A 149 18.98 1.81 -8.04
C ILE A 149 19.27 3.30 -7.85
N LEU A 150 20.31 3.62 -7.08
CA LEU A 150 20.70 5.00 -6.77
C LEU A 150 22.06 5.32 -7.35
N ARG A 151 22.20 6.52 -7.93
CA ARG A 151 23.47 7.07 -8.45
C ARG A 151 23.63 8.52 -7.98
N ALA A 152 24.45 8.75 -6.98
CA ALA A 152 24.69 10.06 -6.38
C ALA A 152 25.18 11.10 -7.41
N SER A 153 25.95 10.65 -8.42
CA SER A 153 26.47 11.49 -9.51
C SER A 153 25.39 12.12 -10.40
N GLN A 154 24.15 11.60 -10.36
CA GLN A 154 23.04 12.08 -11.19
C GLN A 154 22.23 13.21 -10.55
N ALA A 155 22.72 13.84 -9.50
CA ALA A 155 22.11 15.01 -8.84
C ALA A 155 20.60 14.82 -8.60
N ALA A 156 19.76 15.67 -9.19
CA ALA A 156 18.29 15.58 -9.02
C ALA A 156 17.67 14.26 -9.58
N GLU A 157 18.38 13.58 -10.44
CA GLU A 157 17.97 12.30 -11.03
C GLU A 157 18.65 11.08 -10.38
N TYR A 158 19.15 11.21 -9.14
CA TYR A 158 19.87 10.15 -8.44
C TYR A 158 19.11 8.83 -8.33
N CYS A 159 17.77 8.84 -8.36
CA CYS A 159 16.94 7.65 -8.39
C CYS A 159 16.80 7.15 -9.83
N GLN A 160 17.44 6.02 -10.13
CA GLN A 160 17.64 5.52 -11.50
C GLN A 160 16.64 4.45 -11.92
N SER A 161 15.87 3.89 -10.96
CA SER A 161 14.85 2.89 -11.28
C SER A 161 13.56 3.14 -10.51
N ASN A 162 12.45 2.57 -11.01
CA ASN A 162 11.12 2.74 -10.44
C ASN A 162 10.27 1.52 -10.75
N ILE A 163 9.43 1.10 -9.81
CA ILE A 163 8.38 0.11 -10.04
C ILE A 163 7.03 0.83 -10.07
N ASN A 164 6.21 0.50 -11.06
CA ASN A 164 4.83 0.94 -11.15
C ASN A 164 3.89 -0.24 -10.96
N VAL A 165 2.74 0.02 -10.34
CA VAL A 165 1.65 -0.91 -10.21
C VAL A 165 0.38 -0.30 -10.81
N ALA A 166 -0.35 -1.07 -11.59
CA ALA A 166 -1.70 -0.77 -12.02
C ALA A 166 -2.64 -1.85 -11.46
N PHE A 167 -3.76 -1.43 -10.92
CA PHE A 167 -4.80 -2.31 -10.42
C PHE A 167 -6.16 -1.79 -10.87
N GLY A 168 -7.04 -2.67 -11.36
CA GLY A 168 -8.33 -2.23 -11.87
C GLY A 168 -9.08 -3.32 -12.60
N THR A 169 -10.00 -2.91 -13.49
CA THR A 169 -10.88 -3.82 -14.20
C THR A 169 -10.67 -3.78 -15.70
N MET A 170 -10.92 -4.89 -16.36
CA MET A 170 -10.89 -5.04 -17.81
C MET A 170 -12.13 -5.80 -18.27
N GLU A 171 -12.53 -5.62 -19.53
CA GLU A 171 -13.57 -6.45 -20.13
C GLU A 171 -13.08 -7.90 -20.26
N ASP A 172 -13.98 -8.85 -20.03
CA ASP A 172 -13.67 -10.24 -20.25
C ASP A 172 -13.37 -10.45 -21.74
N ILE A 173 -12.21 -10.99 -22.04
CA ILE A 173 -11.81 -11.29 -23.42
C ILE A 173 -12.60 -12.55 -23.81
N LYS A 174 -13.78 -12.33 -24.34
CA LYS A 174 -14.56 -13.40 -24.99
C LYS A 174 -13.66 -14.12 -25.98
N GLU A 175 -13.75 -15.44 -25.98
CA GLU A 175 -12.94 -16.40 -26.71
C GLU A 175 -12.13 -15.87 -27.89
N ARG A 176 -10.86 -16.24 -27.94
CA ARG A 176 -9.87 -15.89 -28.94
C ARG A 176 -10.41 -15.98 -30.35
N ASP A 177 -10.40 -14.90 -31.05
CA ASP A 177 -10.11 -14.90 -32.46
C ASP A 177 -8.63 -15.35 -32.61
N THR A 178 -8.42 -16.67 -32.80
CA THR A 178 -7.10 -17.31 -32.91
C THR A 178 -6.33 -16.85 -34.13
N THR A 179 -6.96 -16.06 -35.00
CA THR A 179 -6.38 -15.54 -36.27
C THR A 179 -5.58 -14.25 -36.05
N LYS A 180 -5.72 -13.58 -34.92
CA LYS A 180 -4.96 -12.37 -34.56
C LYS A 180 -4.05 -12.63 -33.38
N ARG A 181 -2.74 -12.62 -33.59
CA ARG A 181 -1.71 -12.54 -32.55
C ARG A 181 -1.85 -11.19 -31.82
N THR A 182 -2.84 -11.05 -30.98
CA THR A 182 -2.94 -9.90 -30.10
C THR A 182 -2.03 -10.15 -28.88
N VAL A 183 -0.94 -9.42 -28.83
CA VAL A 183 -0.15 -9.30 -27.59
C VAL A 183 -1.13 -8.82 -26.52
N ARG A 184 -1.39 -9.67 -25.53
CA ARG A 184 -2.26 -9.34 -24.39
C ARG A 184 -1.54 -8.30 -23.55
N ASN A 185 -1.74 -7.05 -23.84
CA ASN A 185 -1.28 -5.97 -22.98
C ASN A 185 -2.51 -5.29 -22.36
N PRO A 186 -2.89 -5.63 -21.11
CA PRO A 186 -4.02 -4.97 -20.44
C PRO A 186 -3.80 -3.46 -20.34
N TYR A 187 -2.56 -3.01 -20.34
CA TYR A 187 -2.20 -1.59 -20.29
C TYR A 187 -2.45 -0.85 -21.62
N GLY A 188 -2.43 -1.53 -22.74
CA GLY A 188 -2.73 -0.98 -24.05
C GLY A 188 -4.13 -1.35 -24.59
N ALA A 189 -4.86 -2.21 -23.90
CA ALA A 189 -6.23 -2.54 -24.26
C ALA A 189 -7.13 -1.32 -24.01
N LYS A 190 -7.90 -0.91 -25.01
CA LYS A 190 -8.86 0.20 -24.91
C LYS A 190 -9.84 0.05 -23.73
N ASN A 191 -9.97 -1.15 -23.19
CA ASN A 191 -10.97 -1.58 -22.22
C ASN A 191 -10.41 -1.78 -20.82
N ALA A 192 -9.09 -1.69 -20.59
CA ALA A 192 -8.49 -1.77 -19.27
C ALA A 192 -8.62 -0.42 -18.52
N LYS A 193 -9.10 -0.46 -17.30
CA LYS A 193 -9.37 0.71 -16.45
C LYS A 193 -8.59 0.61 -15.15
N ASN A 194 -7.52 1.37 -15.03
CA ASN A 194 -6.71 1.44 -13.81
C ASN A 194 -7.39 2.35 -12.78
N ILE A 195 -7.81 1.81 -11.62
CA ILE A 195 -8.48 2.58 -10.57
C ILE A 195 -7.52 3.37 -9.68
N ILE A 196 -6.22 3.09 -9.76
CA ILE A 196 -5.18 3.77 -8.95
C ILE A 196 -4.35 4.76 -9.78
N GLN A 197 -4.83 5.17 -10.96
CA GLN A 197 -4.14 6.17 -11.77
C GLN A 197 -4.40 7.60 -11.31
N ASP A 198 -3.43 8.47 -11.56
CA ASP A 198 -3.42 9.87 -11.11
C ASP A 198 -4.64 10.69 -11.57
N SER A 199 -5.11 10.45 -12.79
CA SER A 199 -6.22 11.20 -13.39
C SER A 199 -7.56 11.00 -12.69
N LEU A 200 -7.71 9.96 -11.87
CA LEU A 200 -8.90 9.71 -11.06
C LEU A 200 -8.92 10.52 -9.75
N TYR A 201 -7.77 11.06 -9.35
CA TYR A 201 -7.60 11.79 -8.10
C TYR A 201 -7.41 13.27 -8.40
N SER A 202 -8.51 14.00 -8.60
CA SER A 202 -8.45 15.46 -8.74
C SER A 202 -8.21 16.14 -7.39
N SER A 203 -7.54 17.29 -7.40
CA SER A 203 -7.33 18.11 -6.19
C SER A 203 -8.64 18.45 -5.46
N LYS A 204 -9.72 18.63 -6.19
CA LYS A 204 -11.07 18.90 -5.63
C LYS A 204 -11.64 17.74 -4.81
N VAL A 205 -11.19 16.50 -5.04
CA VAL A 205 -11.65 15.33 -4.27
C VAL A 205 -11.02 15.33 -2.88
N PHE A 206 -9.87 15.94 -2.71
CA PHE A 206 -9.21 16.06 -1.41
C PHE A 206 -9.84 17.15 -0.53
N ASP A 207 -10.42 18.20 -1.12
CA ASP A 207 -11.02 19.32 -0.38
C ASP A 207 -12.44 19.00 0.15
N VAL A 208 -13.13 18.02 -0.43
CA VAL A 208 -14.53 17.66 -0.06
C VAL A 208 -14.60 16.69 1.13
N LEU A 209 -13.48 16.19 1.62
CA LEU A 209 -13.41 15.09 2.59
C LEU A 209 -13.32 15.54 4.05
N GLU A 210 -13.56 16.80 4.37
CA GLU A 210 -13.81 17.24 5.75
C GLU A 210 -15.07 16.54 6.29
N GLY A 211 -14.87 15.42 6.97
CA GLY A 211 -15.92 14.71 7.71
C GLY A 211 -16.19 13.26 7.32
N LYS A 212 -15.60 12.72 6.27
CA LYS A 212 -15.72 11.29 5.91
C LYS A 212 -14.46 10.51 6.25
N THR A 213 -14.60 9.47 7.01
CA THR A 213 -13.52 8.66 7.60
C THR A 213 -12.70 7.86 6.58
N PHE A 214 -13.16 7.74 5.32
CA PHE A 214 -12.58 6.85 4.31
C PHE A 214 -12.63 7.46 2.91
N GLY A 215 -12.08 8.66 2.77
CA GLY A 215 -11.91 9.24 1.45
C GLY A 215 -10.77 8.59 0.66
N ARG A 216 -10.69 8.93 -0.61
CA ARG A 216 -9.60 8.51 -1.48
C ARG A 216 -8.28 9.04 -0.93
N GLU A 217 -7.46 8.16 -0.39
CA GLU A 217 -6.14 8.50 0.11
C GLU A 217 -5.09 8.09 -0.91
N ARG A 218 -4.28 9.03 -1.32
CA ARG A 218 -3.11 8.76 -2.14
C ARG A 218 -1.91 9.44 -1.53
N THR A 219 -0.98 8.63 -1.07
CA THR A 219 0.27 9.14 -0.51
C THR A 219 1.45 8.64 -1.33
N LEU A 220 2.22 9.56 -1.89
CA LEU A 220 3.41 9.28 -2.65
C LEU A 220 4.62 9.90 -1.96
N LEU A 221 5.63 9.08 -1.69
CA LEU A 221 6.93 9.56 -1.26
C LEU A 221 7.82 9.70 -2.49
N LYS A 222 8.13 10.94 -2.88
CA LYS A 222 9.01 11.23 -3.99
C LYS A 222 10.46 11.02 -3.58
N LEU A 223 11.18 10.20 -4.35
CA LEU A 223 12.61 9.99 -4.24
C LEU A 223 13.25 10.24 -5.61
N GLY A 224 13.95 11.35 -5.74
CA GLY A 224 14.45 11.82 -7.03
C GLY A 224 13.35 12.35 -7.94
N GLN A 225 13.72 12.73 -9.16
CA GLN A 225 12.78 13.31 -10.11
C GLN A 225 11.96 12.21 -10.82
N LYS A 226 10.65 12.33 -10.78
CA LYS A 226 9.66 11.43 -11.43
C LYS A 226 9.60 9.99 -10.92
N PHE A 227 10.49 9.56 -10.04
CA PHE A 227 10.51 8.20 -9.49
C PHE A 227 10.14 8.20 -8.00
N TYR A 228 9.32 7.22 -7.61
CA TYR A 228 8.75 7.11 -6.27
C TYR A 228 8.89 5.68 -5.76
N PRO A 229 9.85 5.40 -4.84
CA PRO A 229 10.09 4.05 -4.34
C PRO A 229 9.03 3.57 -3.36
N VAL A 230 8.22 4.48 -2.83
CA VAL A 230 7.12 4.17 -1.90
C VAL A 230 5.85 4.85 -2.39
N LYS A 231 4.80 4.04 -2.57
CA LYS A 231 3.48 4.50 -3.04
C LYS A 231 2.40 3.86 -2.19
N LYS A 232 1.38 4.62 -1.84
CA LYS A 232 0.18 4.13 -1.19
C LYS A 232 -1.05 4.75 -1.83
N TYR A 233 -2.01 3.91 -2.17
CA TYR A 233 -3.29 4.28 -2.75
C TYR A 233 -4.39 3.65 -1.92
N ALA A 234 -5.40 4.41 -1.54
CA ALA A 234 -6.61 3.90 -0.94
C ALA A 234 -7.82 4.43 -1.72
N VAL A 235 -8.71 3.56 -2.09
CA VAL A 235 -9.89 3.86 -2.90
C VAL A 235 -11.10 3.23 -2.24
N ASN A 236 -12.11 4.03 -1.90
CA ASN A 236 -13.44 3.53 -1.63
C ASN A 236 -14.23 3.55 -2.94
N LEU A 237 -14.65 2.38 -3.43
CA LEU A 237 -15.35 2.24 -4.71
C LEU A 237 -16.69 2.96 -4.70
N ASP A 238 -17.34 3.04 -3.55
CA ASP A 238 -18.64 3.70 -3.37
C ASP A 238 -18.56 5.24 -3.43
N GLU A 239 -17.38 5.78 -3.17
CA GLU A 239 -17.14 7.22 -3.23
C GLU A 239 -16.66 7.71 -4.61
N MET A 240 -16.49 6.81 -5.57
CA MET A 240 -16.20 7.19 -6.95
C MET A 240 -17.39 7.92 -7.57
N THR A 241 -17.13 8.85 -8.49
CA THR A 241 -18.20 9.52 -9.23
C THR A 241 -19.03 8.50 -10.00
N GLU A 242 -20.32 8.78 -10.20
CA GLU A 242 -21.26 7.88 -10.90
C GLU A 242 -20.74 7.48 -12.30
N SER A 243 -20.14 8.42 -13.02
CA SER A 243 -19.53 8.14 -14.33
C SER A 243 -18.37 7.14 -14.22
N ASN A 244 -17.52 7.28 -13.19
CA ASN A 244 -16.42 6.35 -12.98
C ASN A 244 -16.93 4.99 -12.51
N ARG A 245 -17.90 4.94 -11.60
CA ARG A 245 -18.51 3.67 -11.15
C ARG A 245 -19.06 2.90 -12.33
N ARG A 246 -19.82 3.55 -13.21
CA ARG A 246 -20.38 2.92 -14.42
C ARG A 246 -19.30 2.38 -15.37
N ASN A 247 -18.23 3.12 -15.55
CA ASN A 247 -17.19 2.76 -16.54
C ASN A 247 -16.17 1.75 -16.00
N PHE A 248 -15.95 1.71 -14.68
CA PHE A 248 -14.86 0.97 -14.06
C PHE A 248 -15.34 -0.25 -13.27
N LEU A 249 -16.54 -0.21 -12.69
CA LEU A 249 -16.96 -1.12 -11.64
C LEU A 249 -18.12 -2.04 -12.05
N ASP A 250 -18.41 -2.20 -13.32
CA ASP A 250 -19.40 -3.16 -13.79
C ASP A 250 -19.00 -4.58 -13.35
N GLY A 251 -19.89 -5.31 -12.70
CA GLY A 251 -19.63 -6.64 -12.12
C GLY A 251 -19.32 -7.73 -13.16
N SER A 252 -19.57 -7.49 -14.44
CA SER A 252 -19.15 -8.38 -15.53
C SER A 252 -17.67 -8.25 -15.90
N ARG A 253 -16.99 -7.21 -15.43
CA ARG A 253 -15.57 -6.96 -15.69
C ARG A 253 -14.70 -7.85 -14.80
N LYS A 254 -13.53 -8.22 -15.31
CA LYS A 254 -12.50 -8.95 -14.54
C LYS A 254 -11.49 -8.00 -13.93
N TRP A 255 -11.02 -8.30 -12.74
CA TRP A 255 -9.93 -7.57 -12.11
C TRP A 255 -8.58 -7.96 -12.69
N TYR A 256 -7.63 -7.02 -12.71
CA TYR A 256 -6.25 -7.28 -13.11
C TYR A 256 -5.28 -6.50 -12.25
N MET A 257 -4.06 -7.03 -12.13
CA MET A 257 -2.90 -6.32 -11.61
C MET A 257 -1.78 -6.37 -12.64
N LYS A 258 -1.11 -5.23 -12.84
CA LYS A 258 0.11 -5.16 -13.64
C LYS A 258 1.21 -4.51 -12.83
N VAL A 259 2.41 -5.09 -12.86
CA VAL A 259 3.62 -4.52 -12.27
C VAL A 259 4.66 -4.38 -13.36
N GLU A 260 5.28 -3.21 -13.48
CA GLU A 260 6.30 -2.93 -14.49
C GLU A 260 7.49 -2.17 -13.89
N GLY A 261 8.70 -2.51 -14.35
CA GLY A 261 9.94 -1.86 -13.98
C GLY A 261 10.35 -0.82 -15.03
N LEU A 262 10.79 0.34 -14.54
CA LEU A 262 11.34 1.41 -15.37
C LEU A 262 12.77 1.71 -14.92
N PHE A 263 13.68 1.83 -15.86
CA PHE A 263 15.08 2.17 -15.63
C PHE A 263 15.46 3.38 -16.46
N ARG A 264 16.35 4.21 -15.95
CA ARG A 264 16.82 5.40 -16.68
C ARG A 264 17.92 5.01 -17.67
N ASP A 265 18.03 5.75 -18.77
CA ASP A 265 19.02 5.54 -19.82
C ASP A 265 20.46 5.50 -19.32
N ALA A 266 20.77 6.25 -18.27
CA ALA A 266 22.12 6.30 -17.72
C ALA A 266 22.55 4.94 -17.14
N VAL A 267 21.73 4.35 -16.28
CA VAL A 267 22.02 3.02 -15.70
C VAL A 267 21.88 1.92 -16.73
N GLU A 268 21.01 2.06 -17.72
CA GLU A 268 20.86 1.11 -18.82
C GLU A 268 22.11 1.05 -19.71
N ARG A 269 22.76 2.18 -19.96
CA ARG A 269 24.01 2.22 -20.71
C ARG A 269 25.14 1.60 -19.90
N GLU A 270 25.28 1.98 -18.63
CA GLU A 270 26.30 1.42 -17.73
C GLU A 270 26.18 -0.11 -17.65
N ALA A 271 24.98 -0.64 -17.45
CA ALA A 271 24.73 -2.08 -17.39
C ALA A 271 25.05 -2.80 -18.70
N ARG A 272 24.82 -2.14 -19.84
CA ARG A 272 25.15 -2.69 -21.15
C ARG A 272 26.67 -2.80 -21.36
N ASP A 273 27.41 -1.80 -20.86
CA ASP A 273 28.86 -1.75 -20.96
C ASP A 273 29.55 -2.73 -20.01
N THR A 274 28.95 -2.96 -18.83
CA THR A 274 29.48 -3.88 -17.80
C THR A 274 28.95 -5.31 -17.89
N GLY A 275 27.88 -5.56 -18.65
CA GLY A 275 27.18 -6.84 -18.70
C GLY A 275 26.33 -7.11 -17.41
N GLU A 276 26.08 -6.11 -16.58
CA GLU A 276 25.28 -6.23 -15.36
C GLU A 276 23.79 -6.42 -15.69
N VAL A 277 23.12 -7.31 -14.95
CA VAL A 277 21.67 -7.48 -15.04
C VAL A 277 21.01 -6.44 -14.17
N LEU A 278 20.18 -5.59 -14.79
CA LEU A 278 19.38 -4.59 -14.07
C LEU A 278 18.13 -5.23 -13.50
N GLU A 279 18.03 -5.20 -12.19
CA GLU A 279 16.88 -5.71 -11.45
C GLU A 279 16.54 -4.81 -10.27
N GLN A 280 15.29 -4.89 -9.83
CA GLN A 280 14.79 -4.12 -8.69
C GLN A 280 13.83 -4.95 -7.88
N GLU A 281 14.12 -5.10 -6.59
CA GLU A 281 13.24 -5.73 -5.63
C GLU A 281 12.06 -4.84 -5.27
N PHE A 282 10.91 -5.46 -5.03
CA PHE A 282 9.70 -4.77 -4.58
C PHE A 282 8.83 -5.64 -3.67
N CYS A 283 7.98 -4.97 -2.91
CA CYS A 283 6.90 -5.57 -2.14
C CYS A 283 5.62 -4.77 -2.37
N ILE A 284 4.55 -5.47 -2.77
CA ILE A 284 3.21 -4.91 -2.91
C ILE A 284 2.31 -5.56 -1.87
N LEU A 285 1.59 -4.74 -1.13
CA LEU A 285 0.46 -5.15 -0.29
C LEU A 285 -0.83 -4.65 -0.93
N LEU A 286 -1.78 -5.55 -1.06
CA LEU A 286 -3.12 -5.24 -1.55
C LEU A 286 -4.14 -5.70 -0.52
N THR A 287 -4.91 -4.78 0.05
CA THR A 287 -6.07 -5.10 0.88
C THR A 287 -7.36 -4.84 0.11
N ILE A 288 -8.25 -5.83 0.10
CA ILE A 288 -9.63 -5.72 -0.34
C ILE A 288 -10.51 -5.88 0.91
N ARG A 289 -11.42 -4.94 1.13
CA ARG A 289 -12.23 -4.88 2.34
C ARG A 289 -13.67 -4.52 2.03
N ASP A 290 -14.59 -5.14 2.73
CA ASP A 290 -15.97 -4.67 2.90
C ASP A 290 -16.06 -3.74 4.11
N PRO A 291 -16.25 -2.43 3.94
CA PRO A 291 -16.38 -1.52 5.07
C PRO A 291 -17.69 -1.70 5.86
N ASP A 292 -18.71 -2.32 5.25
CA ASP A 292 -20.00 -2.62 5.89
C ASP A 292 -19.95 -3.89 6.76
N GLY A 293 -18.92 -4.72 6.61
CA GLY A 293 -18.72 -5.92 7.42
C GLY A 293 -19.72 -7.05 7.14
N LYS A 294 -20.24 -7.15 5.92
CA LYS A 294 -21.28 -8.13 5.52
C LYS A 294 -20.75 -9.24 4.63
N ALA A 295 -19.80 -8.90 3.73
CA ALA A 295 -19.27 -9.82 2.74
C ALA A 295 -18.13 -10.67 3.33
N PRO A 296 -18.10 -12.01 3.09
CA PRO A 296 -17.05 -12.91 3.57
C PRO A 296 -15.82 -12.86 2.65
N VAL A 297 -15.24 -11.66 2.52
CA VAL A 297 -14.18 -11.33 1.56
C VAL A 297 -12.98 -12.27 1.69
N TYR A 298 -12.56 -12.57 2.93
CA TYR A 298 -11.42 -13.43 3.20
C TYR A 298 -11.59 -14.82 2.59
N ASN A 299 -12.73 -15.46 2.90
CA ASN A 299 -12.99 -16.83 2.47
C ASN A 299 -13.14 -16.93 0.95
N GLU A 300 -13.89 -16.03 0.34
CA GLU A 300 -14.13 -16.03 -1.12
C GLU A 300 -12.84 -15.83 -1.91
N ILE A 301 -12.02 -14.85 -1.55
CA ILE A 301 -10.77 -14.58 -2.26
C ILE A 301 -9.77 -15.72 -2.02
N THR A 302 -9.67 -16.26 -0.80
CA THR A 302 -8.80 -17.41 -0.51
C THR A 302 -9.20 -18.63 -1.36
N GLN A 303 -10.48 -18.91 -1.49
CA GLN A 303 -10.98 -20.00 -2.32
C GLN A 303 -10.64 -19.78 -3.81
N GLN A 304 -10.82 -18.59 -4.32
CA GLN A 304 -10.47 -18.25 -5.71
C GLN A 304 -8.96 -18.37 -5.98
N LEU A 305 -8.12 -17.96 -5.03
CA LEU A 305 -6.66 -18.12 -5.14
C LEU A 305 -6.27 -19.60 -5.25
N GLN A 306 -6.88 -20.46 -4.43
CA GLN A 306 -6.65 -21.90 -4.48
C GLN A 306 -7.13 -22.52 -5.80
N GLN A 307 -8.33 -22.16 -6.25
CA GLN A 307 -8.91 -22.68 -7.49
C GLN A 307 -8.12 -22.27 -8.74
N LYS A 308 -7.58 -21.06 -8.76
CA LYS A 308 -6.81 -20.54 -9.88
C LYS A 308 -5.32 -20.94 -9.84
N GLY A 309 -4.91 -21.74 -8.84
CA GLY A 309 -3.52 -22.20 -8.70
C GLY A 309 -2.52 -21.10 -8.42
N PHE A 310 -2.95 -19.98 -7.85
CA PHE A 310 -2.03 -18.97 -7.38
C PHE A 310 -1.26 -19.49 -6.18
N VAL A 311 0.04 -19.74 -6.36
CA VAL A 311 0.95 -20.11 -5.27
C VAL A 311 1.40 -18.82 -4.58
N TYR A 312 0.59 -18.31 -3.69
CA TYR A 312 0.97 -17.21 -2.79
C TYR A 312 1.32 -17.82 -1.43
N SER A 313 2.58 -18.05 -1.19
CA SER A 313 3.07 -18.54 0.11
C SER A 313 2.72 -17.59 1.26
N ASN A 314 2.42 -16.33 0.96
CA ASN A 314 2.22 -15.27 1.94
C ASN A 314 0.75 -14.85 2.15
N VAL A 315 -0.23 -15.45 1.47
CA VAL A 315 -1.66 -15.11 1.64
C VAL A 315 -2.16 -15.41 3.06
N ARG A 316 -1.61 -16.45 3.69
CA ARG A 316 -1.98 -16.87 5.04
C ARG A 316 -1.20 -16.17 6.16
N LEU A 317 -0.21 -15.38 5.82
CA LEU A 317 0.72 -14.79 6.78
C LEU A 317 0.01 -14.12 7.96
N LYS A 318 -0.96 -13.28 7.72
CA LYS A 318 -1.69 -12.59 8.79
C LYS A 318 -2.49 -13.54 9.69
N ASN A 319 -3.08 -14.60 9.13
CA ASN A 319 -3.87 -15.54 9.93
C ASN A 319 -3.01 -16.49 10.74
N GLU A 320 -1.93 -17.02 10.17
CA GLU A 320 -1.03 -17.94 10.88
C GLU A 320 -0.40 -17.24 12.08
N ILE A 321 0.05 -16.01 11.92
CA ILE A 321 0.63 -15.23 13.01
C ILE A 321 -0.41 -14.89 14.09
N ARG A 322 -1.66 -14.63 13.70
CA ARG A 322 -2.72 -14.36 14.68
C ARG A 322 -2.98 -15.55 15.60
N GLU A 323 -3.01 -16.76 15.05
CA GLU A 323 -3.18 -17.96 15.86
C GLU A 323 -2.05 -18.12 16.88
N HIS A 324 -0.81 -17.85 16.48
CA HIS A 324 0.31 -17.91 17.41
C HIS A 324 0.27 -16.83 18.50
N VAL A 325 -0.12 -15.61 18.15
CA VAL A 325 -0.24 -14.50 19.12
C VAL A 325 -1.35 -14.78 20.14
N HIS A 326 -2.46 -15.40 19.75
CA HIS A 326 -3.51 -15.77 20.68
C HIS A 326 -3.11 -16.87 21.67
N ILE A 327 -2.25 -17.81 21.24
CA ILE A 327 -1.73 -18.87 22.13
C ILE A 327 -0.80 -18.27 23.20
N GLU A 328 -0.02 -17.24 22.84
CA GLU A 328 0.88 -16.57 23.80
C GLU A 328 0.14 -15.65 24.76
N GLU A 329 -0.91 -14.94 24.32
CA GLU A 329 -1.74 -14.11 25.23
C GLU A 329 -2.51 -14.95 26.25
N ASP A 330 -3.01 -16.12 25.86
CA ASP A 330 -3.70 -17.05 26.76
C ASP A 330 -2.73 -17.75 27.74
N SER A 331 -1.42 -17.74 27.48
CA SER A 331 -0.40 -18.36 28.34
C SER A 331 0.24 -17.42 29.36
N ILE A 332 -0.03 -16.10 29.27
CA ILE A 332 0.49 -15.04 30.17
C ILE A 332 -0.59 -14.57 31.18
N GLY A 333 -1.79 -15.17 31.17
CA GLY A 333 -2.89 -14.89 32.08
C GLY A 333 -2.72 -15.53 33.47
#